data_c6599c679902a923d99fc5e01497c4a7
#
_entry.id   c6599c679902a923d99fc5e01497c4a7
#
_cell.length_a   1.000
_cell.length_b   1.000
_cell.length_c   1.000
_cell.angle_alpha   90.00
_cell.angle_beta   90.00
_cell.angle_gamma   90.00
#
_symmetry.space_group_name_H-M   'P 1'
#
loop_
_entity.id
_entity.type
_entity.pdbx_description
1 polymer ?
#
loop_
_entity_poly.entity_id
_entity_poly.type
_entity_poly.pdbx_seq_one_letter_code
_entity_poly.pdbx_strand_id
1 'polypeptide(L)'
;MLSDLMEDGVRNTLLTVVTVVMMFAPAGSATAQGRLPGTEEFGLSERDLVEKIEAVEALIAKCMREHGFQYIAADYKTVRKGMAADKTLPGLSEKGFIARHGYGISTFYTGKPPQLADGYNPGKIGLGEQNVRIYKNLSPADKVAYNRALLGEDTNPTFAVALEIEDLSRTGGCTRTAIAQVFKPEQLKATYYNPKDALVNQDPRMKAALAQFADALRKAGYDYNHPDEIERDLGKRLHAITKGLTLEQLSADARAALKKLQDYERALAVVAYDLETRIVDPVAARVERELYARPIK
;
A
#
# COMPACT_ATOMS: atom_id res chain seq x y z
N MET A 1 -21.98 6.56 2.84
CA MET A 1 -21.45 7.66 3.66
C MET A 1 -20.06 7.38 4.26
N LEU A 2 -19.72 6.18 4.76
CA LEU A 2 -18.32 5.81 4.99
C LEU A 2 -17.56 5.66 3.66
N SER A 3 -18.27 5.23 2.61
CA SER A 3 -17.78 5.21 1.25
C SER A 3 -17.33 6.58 0.76
N ASP A 4 -18.06 7.65 1.07
CA ASP A 4 -17.77 8.97 0.50
C ASP A 4 -16.55 9.63 1.15
N LEU A 5 -16.36 9.47 2.46
CA LEU A 5 -15.20 10.03 3.15
C LEU A 5 -13.89 9.23 2.89
N MET A 6 -14.03 7.94 2.53
CA MET A 6 -12.89 7.11 2.14
C MET A 6 -12.69 7.05 0.61
N GLU A 7 -13.70 7.39 -0.20
CA GLU A 7 -13.55 7.51 -1.65
C GLU A 7 -12.70 8.71 -2.06
N ASP A 8 -12.85 9.85 -1.39
CA ASP A 8 -11.99 11.01 -1.66
C ASP A 8 -10.54 10.78 -1.19
N GLY A 9 -10.35 10.04 -0.08
CA GLY A 9 -9.02 9.62 0.36
C GLY A 9 -8.35 8.63 -0.57
N VAL A 10 -9.14 7.72 -1.10
CA VAL A 10 -8.68 6.77 -2.10
C VAL A 10 -8.40 7.46 -3.45
N ARG A 11 -9.13 8.51 -3.81
CA ARG A 11 -8.83 9.31 -5.02
C ARG A 11 -7.48 10.01 -4.98
N ASN A 12 -7.07 10.51 -3.82
CA ASN A 12 -5.75 11.13 -3.64
C ASN A 12 -4.67 10.14 -3.18
N THR A 13 -5.07 9.04 -2.55
CA THR A 13 -4.15 8.03 -2.01
C THR A 13 -3.80 6.95 -3.02
N LEU A 14 -4.69 6.68 -4.01
CA LEU A 14 -4.38 5.76 -5.11
C LEU A 14 -3.21 6.24 -5.98
N LEU A 15 -2.95 7.54 -6.04
CA LEU A 15 -1.73 8.09 -6.66
C LEU A 15 -0.46 7.84 -5.82
N THR A 16 -0.61 7.40 -4.58
CA THR A 16 0.53 7.17 -3.67
C THR A 16 0.59 5.73 -3.16
N VAL A 17 -0.52 5.00 -3.18
CA VAL A 17 -0.60 3.63 -2.62
C VAL A 17 0.02 2.59 -3.57
N VAL A 18 0.19 2.92 -4.84
CA VAL A 18 0.79 1.99 -5.81
C VAL A 18 2.33 2.02 -5.76
N THR A 19 2.93 2.93 -5.01
CA THR A 19 4.40 3.03 -4.90
C THR A 19 5.03 2.00 -3.94
N VAL A 20 4.22 1.21 -3.24
CA VAL A 20 4.70 0.08 -2.42
C VAL A 20 4.51 -1.24 -3.17
N VAL A 21 4.55 -1.14 -4.46
CA VAL A 21 4.54 -2.34 -5.24
C VAL A 21 5.87 -3.01 -5.16
N MET A 22 5.78 -4.22 -4.80
CA MET A 22 6.67 -5.29 -5.20
C MET A 22 8.03 -5.34 -4.51
N MET A 23 8.01 -5.36 -3.20
CA MET A 23 8.90 -6.29 -2.54
C MET A 23 8.12 -7.58 -2.27
N PHE A 24 7.79 -8.29 -3.36
CA PHE A 24 7.13 -9.58 -3.29
C PHE A 24 8.07 -10.62 -2.72
N ALA A 25 7.75 -11.11 -1.56
CA ALA A 25 8.09 -12.47 -1.23
C ALA A 25 7.15 -13.39 -2.05
N PRO A 26 7.67 -14.38 -2.78
CA PRO A 26 6.82 -15.30 -3.51
C PRO A 26 5.86 -15.97 -2.52
N ALA A 27 4.57 -16.03 -2.85
CA ALA A 27 3.62 -16.90 -2.20
C ALA A 27 4.01 -18.36 -2.50
N GLY A 28 5.13 -18.79 -1.91
CA GLY A 28 5.55 -20.17 -1.86
C GLY A 28 4.66 -20.89 -0.87
N SER A 29 4.05 -21.97 -1.33
CA SER A 29 3.34 -22.94 -0.51
C SER A 29 4.07 -23.14 0.81
N ALA A 30 3.39 -22.81 1.92
CA ALA A 30 3.91 -22.98 3.26
C ALA A 30 4.09 -24.47 3.58
N THR A 31 5.22 -25.03 3.20
CA THR A 31 5.80 -26.14 3.93
C THR A 31 6.44 -25.52 5.17
N ALA A 32 6.11 -26.07 6.33
CA ALA A 32 6.61 -25.66 7.64
C ALA A 32 8.14 -25.95 7.75
N GLN A 33 8.94 -25.22 7.01
CA GLN A 33 10.37 -25.08 7.26
C GLN A 33 10.57 -23.74 7.93
N GLY A 34 11.22 -23.77 9.10
CA GLY A 34 11.35 -22.65 10.01
C GLY A 34 11.61 -21.33 9.30
N ARG A 35 10.73 -20.39 9.55
CA ARG A 35 10.83 -19.01 9.06
C ARG A 35 12.20 -18.49 9.48
N LEU A 36 13.06 -18.20 8.51
CA LEU A 36 14.30 -17.47 8.79
C LEU A 36 13.92 -16.17 9.48
N PRO A 37 14.70 -15.70 10.46
CA PRO A 37 14.44 -14.43 11.10
C PRO A 37 14.50 -13.33 10.03
N GLY A 38 13.32 -13.01 9.47
CA GLY A 38 13.12 -11.90 8.55
C GLY A 38 12.91 -10.62 9.34
N THR A 39 12.99 -9.49 8.65
CA THR A 39 12.45 -8.23 9.16
C THR A 39 11.09 -8.03 8.54
N GLU A 40 10.20 -7.51 9.34
CA GLU A 40 8.91 -7.04 8.91
C GLU A 40 9.01 -5.55 8.54
N GLU A 41 7.89 -4.91 8.37
CA GLU A 41 7.79 -3.48 8.09
C GLU A 41 8.61 -2.64 9.10
N PHE A 42 9.15 -1.56 8.68
CA PHE A 42 10.09 -0.70 9.43
C PHE A 42 11.39 -1.41 9.86
N GLY A 43 11.75 -2.51 9.22
CA GLY A 43 12.93 -3.29 9.57
C GLY A 43 12.83 -4.00 10.92
N LEU A 44 11.61 -4.19 11.45
CA LEU A 44 11.35 -4.82 12.74
C LEU A 44 11.39 -6.35 12.63
N SER A 45 11.67 -7.02 13.73
CA SER A 45 11.38 -8.45 13.85
C SER A 45 9.87 -8.66 13.94
N GLU A 46 9.37 -9.85 13.58
CA GLU A 46 7.95 -10.20 13.75
C GLU A 46 7.49 -9.96 15.19
N ARG A 47 8.31 -10.31 16.19
CA ARG A 47 7.99 -10.07 17.58
C ARG A 47 7.86 -8.58 17.90
N ASP A 48 8.82 -7.78 17.45
CA ASP A 48 8.80 -6.33 17.71
C ASP A 48 7.61 -5.67 17.00
N LEU A 49 7.24 -6.16 15.81
CA LEU A 49 6.08 -5.68 15.09
C LEU A 49 4.77 -6.02 15.81
N VAL A 50 4.63 -7.25 16.32
CA VAL A 50 3.48 -7.66 17.16
C VAL A 50 3.36 -6.73 18.36
N GLU A 51 4.44 -6.59 19.14
CA GLU A 51 4.46 -5.75 20.35
C GLU A 51 4.08 -4.28 20.03
N LYS A 52 4.58 -3.73 18.93
CA LYS A 52 4.27 -2.36 18.53
C LYS A 52 2.84 -2.20 18.04
N ILE A 53 2.33 -3.13 17.24
CA ILE A 53 0.94 -3.08 16.76
C ILE A 53 -0.03 -3.12 17.94
N GLU A 54 0.15 -4.06 18.87
CA GLU A 54 -0.73 -4.19 20.02
C GLU A 54 -0.64 -2.98 20.96
N ALA A 55 0.55 -2.42 21.14
CA ALA A 55 0.72 -1.19 21.91
C ALA A 55 0.02 0.01 21.26
N VAL A 56 0.17 0.20 19.96
CA VAL A 56 -0.51 1.29 19.22
C VAL A 56 -2.03 1.13 19.30
N GLU A 57 -2.55 -0.06 19.05
CA GLU A 57 -3.99 -0.33 19.08
C GLU A 57 -4.59 -0.10 20.47
N ALA A 58 -3.89 -0.51 21.53
CA ALA A 58 -4.30 -0.23 22.89
C ALA A 58 -4.36 1.29 23.20
N LEU A 59 -3.39 2.05 22.69
CA LEU A 59 -3.36 3.51 22.83
C LEU A 59 -4.46 4.20 22.00
N ILE A 60 -4.73 3.71 20.78
CA ILE A 60 -5.87 4.18 19.98
C ILE A 60 -7.17 3.96 20.76
N ALA A 61 -7.38 2.76 21.30
CA ALA A 61 -8.58 2.45 22.06
C ALA A 61 -8.74 3.34 23.30
N LYS A 62 -7.64 3.67 23.98
CA LYS A 62 -7.64 4.61 25.10
C LYS A 62 -8.04 6.02 24.63
N CYS A 63 -7.38 6.54 23.61
CA CYS A 63 -7.64 7.86 23.08
C CYS A 63 -9.10 8.00 22.58
N MET A 64 -9.63 7.02 21.85
CA MET A 64 -11.01 7.03 21.38
C MET A 64 -12.01 7.07 22.53
N ARG A 65 -11.76 6.35 23.62
CA ARG A 65 -12.61 6.44 24.85
C ARG A 65 -12.58 7.84 25.48
N GLU A 66 -11.41 8.49 25.49
CA GLU A 66 -11.27 9.87 25.98
C GLU A 66 -12.07 10.86 25.11
N HIS A 67 -12.28 10.56 23.85
CA HIS A 67 -13.16 11.29 22.93
C HIS A 67 -14.64 10.85 23.00
N GLY A 68 -15.00 9.96 23.93
CA GLY A 68 -16.37 9.48 24.12
C GLY A 68 -16.83 8.39 23.15
N PHE A 69 -15.90 7.77 22.40
CA PHE A 69 -16.21 6.72 21.45
C PHE A 69 -15.75 5.34 21.93
N GLN A 70 -16.55 4.33 21.62
CA GLN A 70 -16.13 2.95 21.78
C GLN A 70 -15.19 2.57 20.62
N TYR A 71 -14.03 2.01 20.97
CA TYR A 71 -13.07 1.40 20.04
C TYR A 71 -12.47 0.19 20.72
N ILE A 72 -12.37 -0.91 20.00
CA ILE A 72 -11.77 -2.16 20.48
C ILE A 72 -10.42 -2.31 19.81
N ALA A 73 -9.36 -2.39 20.60
CA ALA A 73 -8.01 -2.59 20.08
C ALA A 73 -7.97 -3.83 19.17
N ALA A 74 -7.53 -3.64 17.93
CA ALA A 74 -7.34 -4.74 17.01
C ALA A 74 -6.08 -5.53 17.39
N ASP A 75 -6.15 -6.85 17.32
CA ASP A 75 -4.97 -7.69 17.51
C ASP A 75 -4.05 -7.66 16.27
N TYR A 76 -2.82 -8.12 16.46
CA TYR A 76 -1.84 -8.23 15.37
C TYR A 76 -2.39 -8.91 14.13
N LYS A 77 -3.12 -10.02 14.29
CA LYS A 77 -3.66 -10.78 13.16
C LYS A 77 -4.66 -9.98 12.34
N THR A 78 -5.48 -9.17 13.01
CA THR A 78 -6.46 -8.31 12.39
C THR A 78 -5.78 -7.18 11.60
N VAL A 79 -4.81 -6.50 12.21
CA VAL A 79 -4.03 -5.44 11.55
C VAL A 79 -3.26 -6.02 10.37
N ARG A 80 -2.57 -7.15 10.55
CA ARG A 80 -1.81 -7.84 9.49
C ARG A 80 -2.69 -8.25 8.31
N LYS A 81 -3.90 -8.72 8.58
CA LYS A 81 -4.89 -9.01 7.53
C LYS A 81 -5.28 -7.75 6.77
N GLY A 82 -5.38 -6.62 7.44
CA GLY A 82 -5.65 -5.32 6.83
C GLY A 82 -4.51 -4.84 5.93
N MET A 83 -3.27 -5.07 6.33
CA MET A 83 -2.07 -4.74 5.54
C MET A 83 -2.00 -5.56 4.25
N ALA A 84 -2.39 -6.83 4.27
CA ALA A 84 -2.36 -7.71 3.09
C ALA A 84 -3.66 -7.69 2.27
N ALA A 85 -4.63 -6.86 2.63
CA ALA A 85 -5.98 -6.96 2.08
C ALA A 85 -6.10 -6.55 0.62
N ASP A 86 -5.24 -5.69 0.14
CA ASP A 86 -5.17 -5.28 -1.27
C ASP A 86 -4.42 -6.29 -2.14
N LYS A 87 -3.51 -7.07 -1.55
CA LYS A 87 -2.72 -8.11 -2.23
C LYS A 87 -3.49 -9.42 -2.44
N THR A 88 -4.57 -9.62 -1.72
CA THR A 88 -5.38 -10.85 -1.75
C THR A 88 -6.79 -10.58 -2.24
N LEU A 89 -6.93 -10.18 -3.50
CA LEU A 89 -8.25 -10.00 -4.10
C LEU A 89 -8.93 -11.37 -4.32
N PRO A 90 -10.11 -11.61 -3.74
CA PRO A 90 -10.80 -12.89 -3.91
C PRO A 90 -11.07 -13.22 -5.38
N GLY A 91 -10.64 -14.40 -5.81
CA GLY A 91 -10.93 -14.93 -7.14
C GLY A 91 -10.08 -14.38 -8.29
N LEU A 92 -9.05 -13.58 -8.00
CA LEU A 92 -8.14 -13.07 -9.02
C LEU A 92 -6.68 -13.27 -8.59
N SER A 93 -5.90 -14.01 -9.39
CA SER A 93 -4.46 -14.10 -9.18
C SER A 93 -3.80 -12.77 -9.49
N GLU A 94 -2.65 -12.51 -8.89
CA GLU A 94 -1.87 -11.30 -9.16
C GLU A 94 -1.59 -11.11 -10.65
N LYS A 95 -1.08 -12.13 -11.33
CA LYS A 95 -0.89 -12.10 -12.80
C LYS A 95 -2.19 -11.78 -13.54
N GLY A 96 -3.32 -12.32 -13.09
CA GLY A 96 -4.64 -12.04 -13.65
C GLY A 96 -5.07 -10.59 -13.39
N PHE A 97 -4.73 -10.05 -12.21
CA PHE A 97 -5.00 -8.65 -11.89
C PHE A 97 -4.17 -7.71 -12.77
N ILE A 98 -2.86 -7.94 -12.87
CA ILE A 98 -1.95 -7.15 -13.71
C ILE A 98 -2.37 -7.19 -15.19
N ALA A 99 -2.74 -8.35 -15.70
CA ALA A 99 -3.20 -8.47 -17.09
C ALA A 99 -4.50 -7.67 -17.36
N ARG A 100 -5.38 -7.57 -16.37
CA ARG A 100 -6.67 -6.89 -16.51
C ARG A 100 -6.60 -5.40 -16.21
N HIS A 101 -5.85 -5.02 -15.19
CA HIS A 101 -5.87 -3.67 -14.61
C HIS A 101 -4.54 -2.92 -14.72
N GLY A 102 -3.46 -3.58 -15.14
CA GLY A 102 -2.12 -2.97 -15.12
C GLY A 102 -1.71 -2.62 -13.69
N TYR A 103 -1.15 -1.45 -13.50
CA TYR A 103 -0.81 -0.87 -12.20
C TYR A 103 -2.03 -0.24 -11.48
N GLY A 104 -3.18 -0.15 -12.13
CA GLY A 104 -4.36 0.50 -11.56
C GLY A 104 -4.32 2.04 -11.58
N ILE A 105 -3.32 2.64 -12.24
CA ILE A 105 -3.13 4.11 -12.23
C ILE A 105 -4.15 4.79 -13.14
N SER A 106 -4.11 4.52 -14.43
CA SER A 106 -5.08 5.09 -15.37
C SER A 106 -6.32 4.21 -15.53
N THR A 107 -6.18 2.91 -15.35
CA THR A 107 -7.28 1.96 -15.53
C THR A 107 -8.37 2.14 -14.47
N PHE A 108 -8.02 2.50 -13.22
CA PHE A 108 -9.00 2.77 -12.17
C PHE A 108 -9.72 4.11 -12.29
N TYR A 109 -9.26 4.97 -13.20
CA TYR A 109 -9.95 6.22 -13.48
C TYR A 109 -11.33 6.00 -14.14
N THR A 110 -11.48 4.94 -14.92
CA THR A 110 -12.74 4.58 -15.58
C THR A 110 -13.59 3.57 -14.81
N GLY A 111 -13.09 3.04 -13.71
CA GLY A 111 -13.80 2.11 -12.85
C GLY A 111 -12.86 1.19 -12.11
N LYS A 112 -13.14 0.99 -10.83
CA LYS A 112 -12.40 0.04 -9.99
C LYS A 112 -12.83 -1.39 -10.31
N PRO A 113 -11.96 -2.39 -10.11
CA PRO A 113 -12.38 -3.78 -10.19
C PRO A 113 -13.53 -4.03 -9.20
N PRO A 114 -14.47 -4.94 -9.52
CA PRO A 114 -15.63 -5.21 -8.69
C PRO A 114 -15.30 -5.49 -7.23
N GLN A 115 -14.17 -6.14 -6.98
CA GLN A 115 -13.66 -6.43 -5.63
C GLN A 115 -13.34 -5.16 -4.82
N LEU A 116 -13.01 -4.06 -5.48
CA LEU A 116 -12.76 -2.76 -4.87
C LEU A 116 -13.98 -1.84 -4.93
N ALA A 117 -14.94 -2.11 -5.86
CA ALA A 117 -16.13 -1.29 -6.05
C ALA A 117 -17.20 -1.54 -4.97
N ASP A 118 -17.44 -2.80 -4.60
CA ASP A 118 -18.56 -3.20 -3.74
C ASP A 118 -18.29 -3.13 -2.23
N GLY A 119 -17.53 -2.14 -1.80
CA GLY A 119 -17.28 -1.91 -0.37
C GLY A 119 -16.18 -2.79 0.23
N TYR A 120 -15.42 -3.50 -0.60
CA TYR A 120 -14.14 -4.02 -0.19
C TYR A 120 -13.21 -2.84 0.10
N ASN A 121 -12.84 -2.70 1.34
CA ASN A 121 -11.98 -1.62 1.78
C ASN A 121 -10.90 -2.20 2.71
N PRO A 122 -9.65 -2.28 2.24
CA PRO A 122 -8.52 -2.78 3.02
C PRO A 122 -8.41 -2.11 4.39
N GLY A 123 -8.59 -0.79 4.45
CA GLY A 123 -8.55 -0.05 5.69
C GLY A 123 -9.56 -0.52 6.73
N LYS A 124 -10.78 -0.94 6.30
CA LYS A 124 -11.79 -1.48 7.21
C LYS A 124 -11.40 -2.85 7.77
N ILE A 125 -10.70 -3.67 6.98
CA ILE A 125 -10.27 -4.99 7.42
C ILE A 125 -9.28 -4.88 8.58
N GLY A 126 -8.34 -3.94 8.50
CA GLY A 126 -7.36 -3.67 9.56
C GLY A 126 -7.96 -3.12 10.85
N LEU A 127 -9.13 -2.47 10.78
CA LEU A 127 -9.86 -2.02 11.97
C LEU A 127 -10.55 -3.17 12.74
N GLY A 128 -10.81 -4.29 12.08
CA GLY A 128 -11.56 -5.42 12.64
C GLY A 128 -13.08 -5.24 12.59
N GLU A 129 -13.78 -6.38 12.51
CA GLU A 129 -15.23 -6.40 12.33
C GLU A 129 -16.02 -5.69 13.44
N GLN A 130 -15.51 -5.75 14.67
CA GLN A 130 -16.20 -5.13 15.81
C GLN A 130 -16.20 -3.61 15.66
N ASN A 131 -15.08 -2.99 15.32
CA ASN A 131 -15.00 -1.54 15.09
C ASN A 131 -15.81 -1.11 13.87
N VAL A 132 -15.86 -1.92 12.82
CA VAL A 132 -16.73 -1.67 11.66
C VAL A 132 -18.20 -1.71 12.07
N ARG A 133 -18.63 -2.63 12.96
CA ARG A 133 -20.01 -2.67 13.49
C ARG A 133 -20.31 -1.47 14.38
N ILE A 134 -19.41 -1.12 15.30
CA ILE A 134 -19.54 0.08 16.14
C ILE A 134 -19.79 1.30 15.25
N TYR A 135 -18.92 1.53 14.28
CA TYR A 135 -19.04 2.65 13.37
C TYR A 135 -20.36 2.66 12.57
N LYS A 136 -20.79 1.51 12.03
CA LYS A 136 -22.05 1.43 11.27
C LYS A 136 -23.26 1.86 12.08
N ASN A 137 -23.26 1.62 13.38
CA ASN A 137 -24.37 1.94 14.29
C ASN A 137 -24.39 3.39 14.76
N LEU A 138 -23.36 4.18 14.46
CA LEU A 138 -23.34 5.60 14.80
C LEU A 138 -24.27 6.42 13.93
N SER A 139 -24.79 7.53 14.48
CA SER A 139 -25.51 8.53 13.71
C SER A 139 -24.59 9.17 12.64
N PRO A 140 -25.11 9.81 11.60
CA PRO A 140 -24.29 10.50 10.61
C PRO A 140 -23.35 11.55 11.23
N ALA A 141 -23.80 12.31 12.22
CA ALA A 141 -22.99 13.30 12.93
C ALA A 141 -21.88 12.64 13.75
N ASP A 142 -22.22 11.54 14.47
CA ASP A 142 -21.24 10.82 15.27
C ASP A 142 -20.20 10.11 14.39
N LYS A 143 -20.56 9.68 13.18
CA LYS A 143 -19.60 9.11 12.22
C LYS A 143 -18.52 10.12 11.81
N VAL A 144 -18.92 11.37 11.58
CA VAL A 144 -17.98 12.45 11.28
C VAL A 144 -17.05 12.69 12.47
N ALA A 145 -17.61 12.82 13.68
CA ALA A 145 -16.86 13.03 14.89
C ALA A 145 -15.94 11.85 15.22
N TYR A 146 -16.41 10.61 15.02
CA TYR A 146 -15.62 9.39 15.18
C TYR A 146 -14.39 9.35 14.24
N ASN A 147 -14.63 9.63 12.95
CA ASN A 147 -13.54 9.64 11.97
C ASN A 147 -12.51 10.73 12.30
N ARG A 148 -12.99 11.94 12.67
CA ARG A 148 -12.13 13.02 13.10
C ARG A 148 -11.30 12.63 14.33
N ALA A 149 -11.91 12.00 15.31
CA ALA A 149 -11.19 11.51 16.48
C ALA A 149 -10.16 10.44 16.13
N LEU A 150 -10.55 9.44 15.31
CA LEU A 150 -9.68 8.31 14.97
C LEU A 150 -8.55 8.69 14.01
N LEU A 151 -8.89 9.41 12.92
CA LEU A 151 -8.00 9.66 11.78
C LEU A 151 -7.56 11.12 11.62
N GLY A 152 -8.19 12.07 12.35
CA GLY A 152 -7.93 13.51 12.22
C GLY A 152 -8.88 14.20 11.23
N GLU A 153 -8.57 15.45 10.91
CA GLU A 153 -9.40 16.31 10.05
C GLU A 153 -9.34 15.90 8.57
N ASP A 154 -8.19 15.42 8.13
CA ASP A 154 -7.94 15.03 6.75
C ASP A 154 -8.26 13.56 6.51
N THR A 155 -8.29 13.19 5.23
CA THR A 155 -8.45 11.80 4.79
C THR A 155 -7.15 11.02 5.01
N ASN A 156 -6.91 10.65 6.25
CA ASN A 156 -5.70 9.93 6.63
C ASN A 156 -5.89 8.41 6.59
N PRO A 157 -4.83 7.63 6.30
CA PRO A 157 -4.89 6.19 6.30
C PRO A 157 -5.12 5.62 7.70
N THR A 158 -5.71 4.45 7.78
CA THR A 158 -5.74 3.65 9.01
C THR A 158 -4.32 3.17 9.37
N PHE A 159 -4.14 2.73 10.61
CA PHE A 159 -2.83 2.24 11.06
C PHE A 159 -2.32 1.07 10.21
N ALA A 160 -3.19 0.12 9.85
CA ALA A 160 -2.82 -1.01 8.99
C ALA A 160 -2.27 -0.55 7.62
N VAL A 161 -2.96 0.39 6.97
CA VAL A 161 -2.51 0.94 5.68
C VAL A 161 -1.20 1.73 5.82
N ALA A 162 -1.07 2.53 6.89
CA ALA A 162 0.15 3.30 7.14
C ALA A 162 1.38 2.41 7.41
N LEU A 163 1.17 1.25 8.06
CA LEU A 163 2.21 0.23 8.25
C LEU A 163 2.62 -0.40 6.92
N GLU A 164 1.65 -0.80 6.11
CA GLU A 164 1.91 -1.45 4.82
C GLU A 164 2.73 -0.59 3.87
N ILE A 165 2.39 0.71 3.78
CA ILE A 165 3.12 1.65 2.92
C ILE A 165 4.37 2.24 3.58
N GLU A 166 4.71 1.81 4.79
CA GLU A 166 5.80 2.37 5.63
C GLU A 166 5.78 3.91 5.72
N ASP A 167 4.59 4.52 5.64
CA ASP A 167 4.43 5.97 5.76
C ASP A 167 3.50 6.36 6.92
N LEU A 168 4.09 6.47 8.10
CA LEU A 168 3.38 6.92 9.30
C LEU A 168 3.14 8.43 9.32
N SER A 169 3.78 9.20 8.45
CA SER A 169 3.68 10.67 8.42
C SER A 169 2.26 11.16 8.11
N ARG A 170 1.52 10.36 7.35
CA ARG A 170 0.16 10.67 6.88
C ARG A 170 -0.95 10.31 7.87
N THR A 171 -0.63 9.72 9.02
CA THR A 171 -1.63 9.39 10.04
C THR A 171 -2.09 10.63 10.79
N GLY A 172 -3.32 10.60 11.33
CA GLY A 172 -3.93 11.70 12.09
C GLY A 172 -4.68 11.22 13.33
N GLY A 173 -5.26 12.14 14.08
CA GLY A 173 -6.10 11.87 15.24
C GLY A 173 -5.46 10.97 16.30
N CYS A 174 -6.28 10.12 16.92
CA CYS A 174 -5.84 9.13 17.90
C CYS A 174 -4.81 8.15 17.32
N THR A 175 -4.92 7.81 16.04
CA THR A 175 -3.94 6.95 15.34
C THR A 175 -2.55 7.59 15.39
N ARG A 176 -2.41 8.85 15.00
CA ARG A 176 -1.13 9.56 15.04
C ARG A 176 -0.58 9.70 16.46
N THR A 177 -1.45 10.06 17.42
CA THR A 177 -1.07 10.21 18.82
C THR A 177 -0.54 8.91 19.41
N ALA A 178 -1.15 7.78 19.09
CA ALA A 178 -0.72 6.46 19.53
C ALA A 178 0.61 6.05 18.90
N ILE A 179 0.73 6.19 17.58
CA ILE A 179 1.95 5.86 16.83
C ILE A 179 3.16 6.66 17.37
N ALA A 180 2.99 7.94 17.65
CA ALA A 180 4.07 8.80 18.15
C ALA A 180 4.60 8.37 19.53
N GLN A 181 3.87 7.57 20.31
CA GLN A 181 4.32 7.04 21.57
C GLN A 181 5.10 5.71 21.44
N VAL A 182 4.97 5.03 20.31
CA VAL A 182 5.50 3.66 20.12
C VAL A 182 6.63 3.62 19.09
N PHE A 183 6.52 4.41 18.03
CA PHE A 183 7.51 4.49 16.97
C PHE A 183 8.50 5.62 17.19
N LYS A 184 9.71 5.49 16.66
CA LYS A 184 10.74 6.53 16.78
C LYS A 184 10.37 7.76 15.95
N PRO A 185 10.77 8.99 16.38
CA PRO A 185 10.46 10.21 15.63
C PRO A 185 10.90 10.20 14.17
N GLU A 186 11.99 9.50 13.85
CA GLU A 186 12.50 9.36 12.48
C GLU A 186 11.53 8.59 11.59
N GLN A 187 10.88 7.55 12.13
CA GLN A 187 9.91 6.70 11.43
C GLN A 187 8.58 7.42 11.14
N LEU A 188 8.36 8.58 11.78
CA LEU A 188 7.17 9.40 11.59
C LEU A 188 7.34 10.48 10.51
N LYS A 189 8.48 10.56 9.87
CA LYS A 189 8.77 11.55 8.82
C LYS A 189 8.34 11.02 7.46
N ALA A 190 7.81 11.88 6.60
CA ALA A 190 7.50 11.55 5.21
C ALA A 190 8.74 11.15 4.37
N THR A 191 9.92 11.48 4.87
CA THR A 191 11.21 11.12 4.27
C THR A 191 11.81 9.84 4.85
N TYR A 192 11.07 9.16 5.73
CA TYR A 192 11.55 7.88 6.27
C TYR A 192 11.73 6.87 5.15
N TYR A 193 12.82 6.19 5.20
CA TYR A 193 13.13 5.06 4.36
C TYR A 193 13.77 3.98 5.22
N ASN A 194 13.29 2.75 5.10
CA ASN A 194 13.82 1.64 5.88
C ASN A 194 15.32 1.44 5.57
N PRO A 195 16.22 1.57 6.57
CA PRO A 195 17.65 1.42 6.32
C PRO A 195 18.04 0.07 5.72
N LYS A 196 17.28 -0.99 5.96
CA LYS A 196 17.55 -2.30 5.38
C LYS A 196 17.21 -2.35 3.90
N ASP A 197 16.13 -1.71 3.48
CA ASP A 197 15.80 -1.57 2.06
C ASP A 197 16.84 -0.74 1.32
N ALA A 198 17.38 0.30 1.99
CA ALA A 198 18.51 1.03 1.46
C ALA A 198 19.73 0.13 1.21
N LEU A 199 20.01 -0.81 2.11
CA LEU A 199 21.12 -1.76 1.93
C LEU A 199 20.85 -2.74 0.77
N VAL A 200 19.60 -3.23 0.63
CA VAL A 200 19.19 -4.08 -0.51
C VAL A 200 19.43 -3.34 -1.82
N ASN A 201 18.91 -2.13 -1.94
CA ASN A 201 19.03 -1.31 -3.14
C ASN A 201 20.46 -0.89 -3.47
N GLN A 202 21.36 -0.84 -2.48
CA GLN A 202 22.79 -0.56 -2.67
C GLN A 202 23.60 -1.79 -3.05
N ASP A 203 23.08 -3.00 -2.86
CA ASP A 203 23.80 -4.24 -3.17
C ASP A 203 24.15 -4.30 -4.67
N PRO A 204 25.40 -4.61 -5.03
CA PRO A 204 25.82 -4.69 -6.43
C PRO A 204 24.99 -5.67 -7.27
N ARG A 205 24.47 -6.73 -6.65
CA ARG A 205 23.63 -7.73 -7.33
C ARG A 205 22.26 -7.12 -7.68
N MET A 206 21.68 -6.31 -6.78
CA MET A 206 20.44 -5.59 -7.05
C MET A 206 20.62 -4.57 -8.17
N LYS A 207 21.71 -3.79 -8.14
CA LYS A 207 22.03 -2.85 -9.23
C LYS A 207 22.20 -3.57 -10.57
N ALA A 208 22.85 -4.74 -10.59
CA ALA A 208 22.99 -5.54 -11.80
C ALA A 208 21.62 -6.10 -12.27
N ALA A 209 20.77 -6.56 -11.36
CA ALA A 209 19.44 -7.06 -11.69
C ALA A 209 18.55 -5.93 -12.27
N LEU A 210 18.55 -4.75 -11.67
CA LEU A 210 17.84 -3.58 -12.18
C LEU A 210 18.36 -3.13 -13.55
N ALA A 211 19.67 -3.18 -13.79
CA ALA A 211 20.22 -2.90 -15.11
C ALA A 211 19.75 -3.92 -16.16
N GLN A 212 19.73 -5.23 -15.81
CA GLN A 212 19.20 -6.27 -16.69
C GLN A 212 17.70 -6.09 -16.95
N PHE A 213 16.92 -5.72 -15.94
CA PHE A 213 15.50 -5.38 -16.08
C PHE A 213 15.31 -4.23 -17.07
N ALA A 214 16.03 -3.12 -16.88
CA ALA A 214 15.96 -1.95 -17.76
C ALA A 214 16.33 -2.30 -19.21
N ASP A 215 17.39 -3.09 -19.43
CA ASP A 215 17.79 -3.53 -20.76
C ASP A 215 16.73 -4.43 -21.43
N ALA A 216 16.12 -5.34 -20.66
CA ALA A 216 15.07 -6.20 -21.16
C ALA A 216 13.80 -5.43 -21.47
N LEU A 217 13.47 -4.43 -20.65
CA LEU A 217 12.31 -3.57 -20.83
C LEU A 217 12.47 -2.67 -22.08
N ARG A 218 13.65 -2.10 -22.30
CA ARG A 218 13.99 -1.37 -23.54
C ARG A 218 13.88 -2.23 -24.79
N LYS A 219 14.34 -3.48 -24.75
CA LYS A 219 14.18 -4.43 -25.85
C LYS A 219 12.70 -4.75 -26.15
N ALA A 220 11.84 -4.66 -25.15
CA ALA A 220 10.39 -4.78 -25.31
C ALA A 220 9.71 -3.47 -25.76
N GLY A 221 10.46 -2.39 -25.97
CA GLY A 221 9.96 -1.11 -26.48
C GLY A 221 9.56 -0.10 -25.41
N TYR A 222 9.97 -0.30 -24.15
CA TYR A 222 9.66 0.58 -23.04
C TYR A 222 10.95 1.15 -22.42
N ASP A 223 11.06 2.48 -22.36
CA ASP A 223 12.28 3.16 -21.89
C ASP A 223 12.14 3.59 -20.42
N TYR A 224 12.40 2.64 -19.52
CA TYR A 224 12.46 2.87 -18.09
C TYR A 224 13.69 2.17 -17.49
N ASN A 225 14.30 2.79 -16.48
CA ASN A 225 15.48 2.25 -15.81
C ASN A 225 15.14 1.58 -14.48
N HIS A 226 14.00 1.89 -13.90
CA HIS A 226 13.55 1.37 -12.61
C HIS A 226 12.03 1.17 -12.62
N PRO A 227 11.50 0.14 -11.93
CA PRO A 227 10.05 -0.05 -11.80
C PRO A 227 9.29 1.20 -11.32
N ASP A 228 9.81 1.90 -10.32
CA ASP A 228 9.20 3.13 -9.78
C ASP A 228 9.05 4.27 -10.80
N GLU A 229 9.85 4.27 -11.86
CA GLU A 229 9.74 5.27 -12.92
C GLU A 229 8.45 5.09 -13.73
N ILE A 230 8.01 3.83 -13.89
CA ILE A 230 6.82 3.46 -14.63
C ILE A 230 5.59 4.13 -14.01
N GLU A 231 5.40 3.93 -12.72
CA GLU A 231 4.24 4.45 -12.01
C GLU A 231 4.21 5.98 -12.00
N ARG A 232 5.36 6.60 -11.75
CA ARG A 232 5.48 8.06 -11.79
C ARG A 232 5.16 8.64 -13.17
N ASP A 233 5.58 7.98 -14.25
CA ASP A 233 5.30 8.40 -15.61
C ASP A 233 3.82 8.23 -15.95
N LEU A 234 3.23 7.08 -15.63
CA LEU A 234 1.80 6.83 -15.82
C LEU A 234 0.94 7.86 -15.07
N GLY A 235 1.29 8.18 -13.83
CA GLY A 235 0.62 9.21 -13.04
C GLY A 235 0.71 10.60 -13.68
N LYS A 236 1.89 11.00 -14.18
CA LYS A 236 2.09 12.26 -14.90
C LYS A 236 1.25 12.32 -16.19
N ARG A 237 1.25 11.25 -16.98
CA ARG A 237 0.44 11.18 -18.22
C ARG A 237 -1.04 11.21 -17.92
N LEU A 238 -1.50 10.51 -16.89
CA LEU A 238 -2.89 10.56 -16.45
C LEU A 238 -3.28 11.99 -16.06
N HIS A 239 -2.47 12.64 -15.22
CA HIS A 239 -2.73 14.02 -14.82
C HIS A 239 -2.75 15.00 -16.01
N ALA A 240 -1.83 14.85 -16.97
CA ALA A 240 -1.78 15.67 -18.17
C ALA A 240 -3.04 15.53 -19.03
N ILE A 241 -3.64 14.33 -19.10
CA ILE A 241 -4.87 14.06 -19.83
C ILE A 241 -6.09 14.60 -19.06
N THR A 242 -6.17 14.29 -17.77
CA THR A 242 -7.38 14.54 -16.97
C THR A 242 -7.43 15.94 -16.36
N LYS A 243 -6.27 16.53 -16.06
CA LYS A 243 -6.15 17.84 -15.39
C LYS A 243 -6.98 17.95 -14.12
N GLY A 244 -7.18 16.84 -13.42
CA GLY A 244 -8.01 16.76 -12.20
C GLY A 244 -9.53 16.75 -12.45
N LEU A 245 -9.98 16.71 -13.69
CA LEU A 245 -11.41 16.60 -14.04
C LEU A 245 -11.94 15.20 -13.73
N THR A 246 -13.24 15.05 -13.54
CA THR A 246 -13.88 13.74 -13.45
C THR A 246 -14.09 13.12 -14.84
N LEU A 247 -14.37 11.82 -14.90
CA LEU A 247 -14.57 11.12 -16.17
C LEU A 247 -15.68 11.77 -17.03
N GLU A 248 -16.76 12.23 -16.38
CA GLU A 248 -17.90 12.87 -17.03
C GLU A 248 -17.53 14.22 -17.65
N GLN A 249 -16.58 14.92 -17.05
CA GLN A 249 -16.12 16.25 -17.48
C GLN A 249 -15.07 16.20 -18.61
N LEU A 250 -14.54 14.98 -18.90
CA LEU A 250 -13.55 14.84 -19.96
C LEU A 250 -14.17 15.04 -21.35
N SER A 251 -13.48 15.77 -22.22
CA SER A 251 -13.80 15.86 -23.65
C SER A 251 -13.65 14.50 -24.36
N ALA A 252 -14.23 14.35 -25.54
CA ALA A 252 -14.08 13.14 -26.34
C ALA A 252 -12.61 12.82 -26.64
N ASP A 253 -11.78 13.83 -26.95
CA ASP A 253 -10.36 13.64 -27.22
C ASP A 253 -9.60 13.19 -25.96
N ALA A 254 -9.90 13.78 -24.80
CA ALA A 254 -9.29 13.37 -23.53
C ALA A 254 -9.67 11.92 -23.14
N ARG A 255 -10.91 11.52 -23.39
CA ARG A 255 -11.35 10.10 -23.19
C ARG A 255 -10.63 9.14 -24.15
N ALA A 256 -10.43 9.54 -25.40
CA ALA A 256 -9.67 8.75 -26.36
C ALA A 256 -8.19 8.63 -25.96
N ALA A 257 -7.58 9.73 -25.48
CA ALA A 257 -6.22 9.73 -24.95
C ALA A 257 -6.09 8.85 -23.69
N LEU A 258 -7.07 8.94 -22.78
CA LEU A 258 -7.14 8.11 -21.59
C LEU A 258 -7.20 6.61 -21.94
N LYS A 259 -8.04 6.23 -22.90
CA LYS A 259 -8.13 4.85 -23.37
C LYS A 259 -6.78 4.34 -23.90
N LYS A 260 -6.07 5.15 -24.69
CA LYS A 260 -4.73 4.79 -25.19
C LYS A 260 -3.73 4.61 -24.05
N LEU A 261 -3.79 5.47 -23.01
CA LEU A 261 -2.94 5.35 -21.84
C LEU A 261 -3.24 4.07 -21.06
N GLN A 262 -4.51 3.71 -20.92
CA GLN A 262 -4.93 2.46 -20.24
C GLN A 262 -4.47 1.21 -20.99
N ASP A 263 -4.56 1.22 -22.32
CA ASP A 263 -4.08 0.11 -23.16
C ASP A 263 -2.55 -0.02 -23.04
N TYR A 264 -1.82 1.12 -23.05
CA TYR A 264 -0.39 1.18 -22.83
C TYR A 264 0.00 0.67 -21.43
N GLU A 265 -0.69 1.13 -20.38
CA GLU A 265 -0.44 0.72 -19.01
C GLU A 265 -0.57 -0.80 -18.84
N ARG A 266 -1.65 -1.41 -19.37
CA ARG A 266 -1.85 -2.86 -19.29
C ARG A 266 -0.74 -3.64 -20.01
N ALA A 267 -0.39 -3.22 -21.21
CA ALA A 267 0.66 -3.88 -22.00
C ALA A 267 2.03 -3.79 -21.29
N LEU A 268 2.38 -2.60 -20.82
CA LEU A 268 3.62 -2.36 -20.07
C LEU A 268 3.66 -3.18 -18.77
N ALA A 269 2.59 -3.16 -17.99
CA ALA A 269 2.53 -3.83 -16.69
C ALA A 269 2.73 -5.35 -16.81
N VAL A 270 2.16 -5.99 -17.84
CA VAL A 270 2.38 -7.43 -18.08
C VAL A 270 3.86 -7.73 -18.36
N VAL A 271 4.49 -6.92 -19.20
CA VAL A 271 5.91 -7.11 -19.55
C VAL A 271 6.80 -6.84 -18.34
N ALA A 272 6.56 -5.74 -17.63
CA ALA A 272 7.35 -5.38 -16.46
C ALA A 272 7.22 -6.44 -15.35
N TYR A 273 6.02 -6.90 -15.04
CA TYR A 273 5.76 -7.96 -14.06
C TYR A 273 6.52 -9.26 -14.39
N ASP A 274 6.43 -9.72 -15.64
CA ASP A 274 7.15 -10.93 -16.05
C ASP A 274 8.69 -10.76 -15.96
N LEU A 275 9.20 -9.56 -16.20
CA LEU A 275 10.64 -9.24 -16.07
C LEU A 275 11.07 -9.12 -14.60
N GLU A 276 10.30 -8.44 -13.77
CA GLU A 276 10.56 -8.30 -12.34
C GLU A 276 10.60 -9.66 -11.68
N THR A 277 9.56 -10.46 -11.83
CA THR A 277 9.45 -11.80 -11.25
C THR A 277 10.61 -12.72 -11.68
N ARG A 278 11.13 -12.54 -12.86
CA ARG A 278 12.22 -13.39 -13.39
C ARG A 278 13.60 -12.87 -13.05
N ILE A 279 13.82 -11.56 -13.01
CA ILE A 279 15.15 -10.93 -12.93
C ILE A 279 15.39 -10.31 -11.55
N VAL A 280 14.44 -9.53 -11.04
CA VAL A 280 14.62 -8.69 -9.85
C VAL A 280 14.30 -9.47 -8.57
N ASP A 281 13.11 -10.05 -8.49
CA ASP A 281 12.61 -10.70 -7.26
C ASP A 281 13.51 -11.81 -6.72
N PRO A 282 14.09 -12.72 -7.57
CA PRO A 282 14.96 -13.76 -7.06
C PRO A 282 16.27 -13.22 -6.47
N VAL A 283 16.73 -12.08 -6.97
CA VAL A 283 17.94 -11.41 -6.46
C VAL A 283 17.62 -10.67 -5.19
N ALA A 284 16.52 -9.91 -5.16
CA ALA A 284 16.02 -9.21 -3.98
C ALA A 284 15.86 -10.18 -2.82
N ALA A 285 15.08 -11.25 -3.01
CA ALA A 285 14.84 -12.26 -1.99
C ALA A 285 16.14 -12.94 -1.46
N ARG A 286 17.16 -13.05 -2.28
CA ARG A 286 18.47 -13.57 -1.84
C ARG A 286 19.23 -12.54 -1.01
N VAL A 287 19.32 -11.31 -1.51
CA VAL A 287 20.02 -10.21 -0.83
C VAL A 287 19.38 -9.93 0.52
N GLU A 288 18.06 -9.85 0.58
CA GLU A 288 17.29 -9.67 1.80
C GLU A 288 17.61 -10.76 2.84
N ARG A 289 17.51 -12.04 2.45
CA ARG A 289 17.82 -13.14 3.35
C ARG A 289 19.23 -13.02 3.93
N GLU A 290 20.21 -12.62 3.13
CA GLU A 290 21.59 -12.48 3.59
C GLU A 290 21.79 -11.27 4.50
N LEU A 291 21.14 -10.14 4.21
CA LEU A 291 21.23 -8.92 5.01
C LEU A 291 20.46 -9.03 6.32
N TYR A 292 19.27 -9.62 6.28
CA TYR A 292 18.42 -9.76 7.44
C TYR A 292 18.88 -10.85 8.41
N ALA A 293 19.62 -11.85 7.92
CA ALA A 293 20.26 -12.83 8.77
C ALA A 293 21.46 -12.25 9.57
N ARG A 294 21.95 -11.06 9.21
CA ARG A 294 23.06 -10.41 9.91
C ARG A 294 22.51 -9.44 10.96
N PRO A 295 22.94 -9.55 12.25
CA PRO A 295 22.64 -8.53 13.22
C PRO A 295 23.18 -7.18 12.76
N ILE A 296 22.38 -6.13 12.82
CA ILE A 296 22.86 -4.76 12.60
C ILE A 296 23.77 -4.41 13.77
N LYS A 297 25.04 -4.12 13.48
CA LYS A 297 26.02 -3.67 14.46
C LYS A 297 25.70 -2.24 14.89
#